data_a3e9dc19ca9ba6b5512e6b0271fa05f2
#
_entry.id   a3e9dc19ca9ba6b5512e6b0271fa05f2
#
_cell.length_a   1.000
_cell.length_b   1.000
_cell.length_c   1.000
_cell.angle_alpha   90.00
_cell.angle_beta   90.00
_cell.angle_gamma   90.00
#
_symmetry.space_group_name_H-M   'P 1'
#
loop_
_entity.id
_entity.type
_entity.pdbx_description
1 polymer ?
#
loop_
_entity_poly.entity_id
_entity_poly.type
_entity_poly.pdbx_seq_one_letter_code
_entity_poly.pdbx_strand_id
1 'polypeptide(L)'
;MKKGALWSALVMVLLAVVPAFAAELGKGEKDTIFVGRLKVQQSVIEMAEKKHKQVELKRLVGSLESQFTSALSATRVFQLVERSRKDDIELEQGFAAVAVDPNDKNAAQAGKMAGARFAFLPQVDGFEDKADVTEFQATGRASLSRKLFVSATVQIVDTTTGKLLPDSPSIQLTKIEELENVRPSEAVGSDEFIVLLAKEMAKKLSQDVISQLRPAKVLSVTGRQVMFNRGSEAGFTKGDLVEIYAVQNVKDEDSGEVFRNEVPVGQAVISRIDKSQSYATISGDDMGITKGCVVRFVKTAASRASEAEPPPDTTKPDFGAKDDAGMSPGSSEKPLKWK
;
A
#
# COMPACT_ATOMS: atom_id res chain seq x y z
N MET A 1 10.81 51.38 65.58
CA MET A 1 9.44 51.08 65.12
C MET A 1 9.44 51.30 63.57
N LYS A 2 9.68 50.29 62.75
CA LYS A 2 9.51 50.35 61.31
C LYS A 2 9.00 49.00 60.83
N LYS A 3 7.77 48.99 60.35
CA LYS A 3 7.09 47.85 59.76
C LYS A 3 7.50 47.75 58.28
N GLY A 4 8.16 46.69 57.91
CA GLY A 4 8.47 46.36 56.49
C GLY A 4 7.43 45.39 55.97
N ALA A 5 6.78 45.76 54.88
CA ALA A 5 5.81 44.92 54.16
C ALA A 5 6.55 44.01 53.20
N LEU A 6 6.35 42.69 53.34
CA LEU A 6 6.76 41.66 52.39
C LEU A 6 5.70 41.58 51.27
N TRP A 7 6.10 41.89 50.06
CA TRP A 7 5.34 41.61 48.88
C TRP A 7 5.81 40.24 48.31
N SER A 8 4.97 39.24 48.48
CA SER A 8 5.13 37.92 47.85
C SER A 8 4.64 38.00 46.42
N ALA A 9 5.58 37.96 45.48
CA ALA A 9 5.27 37.79 44.04
C ALA A 9 4.93 36.32 43.80
N LEU A 10 3.66 36.03 43.55
CA LEU A 10 3.16 34.72 43.10
C LEU A 10 3.46 34.60 41.62
N VAL A 11 4.55 33.88 41.27
CA VAL A 11 4.85 33.51 39.86
C VAL A 11 3.98 32.29 39.55
N MET A 12 2.89 32.54 38.81
CA MET A 12 2.03 31.52 38.24
C MET A 12 2.70 30.92 37.03
N VAL A 13 3.37 29.76 37.19
CA VAL A 13 3.90 28.98 36.08
C VAL A 13 2.72 28.33 35.36
N LEU A 14 2.34 28.92 34.23
CA LEU A 14 1.36 28.35 33.31
C LEU A 14 2.07 27.18 32.57
N LEU A 15 1.90 25.95 33.04
CA LEU A 15 2.30 24.76 32.30
C LEU A 15 1.38 24.65 31.06
N ALA A 16 1.88 25.09 29.92
CA ALA A 16 1.28 24.80 28.63
C ALA A 16 1.37 23.28 28.41
N VAL A 17 0.26 22.60 28.54
CA VAL A 17 0.10 21.21 28.10
C VAL A 17 0.09 21.24 26.58
N VAL A 18 1.26 21.11 25.97
CA VAL A 18 1.41 20.84 24.53
C VAL A 18 0.90 19.41 24.32
N PRO A 19 -0.09 19.17 23.46
CA PRO A 19 -0.46 17.81 23.13
C PRO A 19 0.70 17.17 22.36
N ALA A 20 1.47 16.36 23.04
CA ALA A 20 2.57 15.55 22.49
C ALA A 20 1.98 14.41 21.64
N PHE A 21 1.36 14.74 20.49
CA PHE A 21 0.81 13.74 19.57
C PHE A 21 1.90 13.06 18.71
N ALA A 22 3.17 13.48 18.82
CA ALA A 22 4.28 12.94 18.04
C ALA A 22 5.30 12.12 18.88
N ALA A 23 5.11 11.93 20.18
CA ALA A 23 6.20 11.45 21.05
C ALA A 23 6.07 10.01 21.56
N GLU A 24 5.02 9.25 21.24
CA GLU A 24 4.86 7.87 21.75
C GLU A 24 5.01 6.73 20.73
N LEU A 25 5.64 6.96 19.60
CA LEU A 25 6.03 5.90 18.66
C LEU A 25 7.38 5.26 19.00
N GLY A 26 7.64 4.96 20.24
CA GLY A 26 8.99 4.62 20.59
C GLY A 26 9.33 3.82 21.81
N LYS A 27 8.60 2.79 22.20
CA LYS A 27 9.18 1.76 23.09
C LYS A 27 8.58 0.39 22.76
N GLY A 28 9.26 -0.35 21.87
CA GLY A 28 9.25 -1.82 21.90
C GLY A 28 7.93 -2.56 21.61
N GLU A 29 6.78 -1.94 21.80
CA GLU A 29 5.48 -2.57 21.62
C GLU A 29 5.02 -2.44 20.17
N LYS A 30 4.63 -3.57 19.58
CA LYS A 30 4.13 -3.61 18.21
C LYS A 30 2.72 -3.05 18.18
N ASP A 31 2.41 -2.21 17.19
CA ASP A 31 1.04 -1.78 16.99
C ASP A 31 0.15 -2.98 16.68
N THR A 32 -0.98 -3.03 17.32
CA THR A 32 -2.01 -4.04 17.10
C THR A 32 -2.87 -3.60 15.93
N ILE A 33 -3.02 -4.45 14.93
CA ILE A 33 -3.79 -4.16 13.73
C ILE A 33 -4.88 -5.21 13.49
N PHE A 34 -5.94 -4.78 12.85
CA PHE A 34 -6.99 -5.62 12.29
C PHE A 34 -6.98 -5.47 10.77
N VAL A 35 -7.05 -6.58 10.05
CA VAL A 35 -7.23 -6.59 8.59
C VAL A 35 -8.69 -6.88 8.30
N GLY A 36 -9.39 -5.92 7.71
CA GLY A 36 -10.77 -6.08 7.27
C GLY A 36 -10.88 -7.00 6.06
N ARG A 37 -12.09 -7.51 5.79
CA ARG A 37 -12.37 -8.27 4.56
C ARG A 37 -12.09 -7.41 3.34
N LEU A 38 -11.50 -8.02 2.33
CA LEU A 38 -11.23 -7.35 1.06
C LEU A 38 -12.56 -7.03 0.36
N LYS A 39 -12.77 -5.74 0.10
CA LYS A 39 -13.94 -5.26 -0.67
C LYS A 39 -13.58 -5.15 -2.14
N VAL A 40 -14.58 -5.26 -2.98
CA VAL A 40 -14.47 -4.97 -4.41
C VAL A 40 -15.38 -3.81 -4.72
N GLN A 41 -14.88 -2.84 -5.48
CA GLN A 41 -15.68 -1.71 -5.92
C GLN A 41 -16.83 -2.19 -6.82
N GLN A 42 -18.02 -1.62 -6.63
CA GLN A 42 -19.22 -2.08 -7.34
C GLN A 42 -19.07 -2.04 -8.88
N SER A 43 -18.43 -1.01 -9.41
CA SER A 43 -18.14 -0.88 -10.84
C SER A 43 -17.26 -2.00 -11.39
N VAL A 44 -16.33 -2.53 -10.58
CA VAL A 44 -15.45 -3.65 -10.94
C VAL A 44 -16.27 -4.95 -11.01
N ILE A 45 -17.21 -5.15 -10.08
CA ILE A 45 -18.12 -6.31 -10.07
C ILE A 45 -18.95 -6.28 -11.33
N GLU A 46 -19.63 -5.16 -11.63
CA GLU A 46 -20.47 -4.99 -12.81
C GLU A 46 -19.70 -5.21 -14.13
N MET A 47 -18.46 -4.72 -14.19
CA MET A 47 -17.63 -4.93 -15.36
C MET A 47 -17.21 -6.41 -15.52
N ALA A 48 -16.88 -7.08 -14.42
CA ALA A 48 -16.56 -8.51 -14.42
C ALA A 48 -17.76 -9.35 -14.83
N GLU A 49 -18.97 -8.99 -14.38
CA GLU A 49 -20.25 -9.62 -14.79
C GLU A 49 -20.48 -9.45 -16.30
N LYS A 50 -20.36 -8.23 -16.80
CA LYS A 50 -20.52 -7.91 -18.22
C LYS A 50 -19.53 -8.67 -19.12
N LYS A 51 -18.33 -8.93 -18.62
CA LYS A 51 -17.27 -9.65 -19.35
C LYS A 51 -17.21 -11.15 -19.02
N HIS A 52 -18.15 -11.69 -18.23
CA HIS A 52 -18.19 -13.09 -17.77
C HIS A 52 -16.90 -13.53 -17.05
N LYS A 53 -16.35 -12.63 -16.20
CA LYS A 53 -15.09 -12.82 -15.45
C LYS A 53 -15.28 -12.86 -13.93
N GLN A 54 -16.48 -13.21 -13.45
CA GLN A 54 -16.80 -13.24 -12.01
C GLN A 54 -16.01 -14.32 -11.27
N VAL A 55 -15.74 -15.46 -11.93
CA VAL A 55 -15.01 -16.58 -11.32
C VAL A 55 -13.56 -16.19 -11.07
N GLU A 56 -12.92 -15.58 -12.06
CA GLU A 56 -11.55 -15.10 -11.98
C GLU A 56 -11.40 -13.99 -10.95
N LEU A 57 -12.35 -13.03 -10.92
CA LEU A 57 -12.38 -11.98 -9.90
C LEU A 57 -12.54 -12.55 -8.50
N LYS A 58 -13.47 -13.50 -8.29
CA LYS A 58 -13.67 -14.16 -7.00
C LYS A 58 -12.41 -14.93 -6.55
N ARG A 59 -11.74 -15.59 -7.48
CA ARG A 59 -10.48 -16.29 -7.23
C ARG A 59 -9.38 -15.32 -6.80
N LEU A 60 -9.24 -14.21 -7.52
CA LEU A 60 -8.30 -13.13 -7.19
C LEU A 60 -8.55 -12.60 -5.78
N VAL A 61 -9.80 -12.23 -5.47
CA VAL A 61 -10.20 -11.65 -4.18
C VAL A 61 -9.85 -12.58 -3.03
N GLY A 62 -10.24 -13.85 -3.11
CA GLY A 62 -9.94 -14.84 -2.06
C GLY A 62 -8.44 -15.07 -1.88
N SER A 63 -7.68 -15.12 -2.97
CA SER A 63 -6.22 -15.27 -2.93
C SER A 63 -5.55 -14.01 -2.37
N LEU A 64 -5.96 -12.82 -2.79
CA LEU A 64 -5.37 -11.57 -2.34
C LEU A 64 -5.62 -11.33 -0.84
N GLU A 65 -6.83 -11.58 -0.35
CA GLU A 65 -7.19 -11.43 1.06
C GLU A 65 -6.30 -12.31 1.96
N SER A 66 -6.19 -13.60 1.64
CA SER A 66 -5.39 -14.53 2.43
C SER A 66 -3.89 -14.24 2.33
N GLN A 67 -3.38 -13.91 1.13
CA GLN A 67 -1.98 -13.57 0.90
C GLN A 67 -1.58 -12.25 1.56
N PHE A 68 -2.45 -11.24 1.57
CA PHE A 68 -2.19 -9.96 2.22
C PHE A 68 -2.07 -10.11 3.75
N THR A 69 -3.00 -10.83 4.37
CA THR A 69 -2.93 -11.15 5.80
C THR A 69 -1.67 -11.94 6.14
N SER A 70 -1.34 -12.94 5.32
CA SER A 70 -0.12 -13.75 5.48
C SER A 70 1.15 -12.92 5.32
N ALA A 71 1.20 -12.04 4.31
CA ALA A 71 2.34 -11.16 4.07
C ALA A 71 2.57 -10.20 5.24
N LEU A 72 1.53 -9.55 5.77
CA LEU A 72 1.64 -8.68 6.94
C LEU A 72 2.11 -9.44 8.18
N SER A 73 1.56 -10.65 8.42
CA SER A 73 1.96 -11.50 9.54
C SER A 73 3.43 -11.92 9.46
N ALA A 74 3.90 -12.29 8.28
CA ALA A 74 5.27 -12.71 8.04
C ALA A 74 6.31 -11.62 8.35
N THR A 75 5.94 -10.35 8.20
CA THR A 75 6.83 -9.21 8.49
C THR A 75 7.11 -9.01 9.97
N ARG A 76 6.24 -9.51 10.85
CA ARG A 76 6.31 -9.35 12.30
C ARG A 76 6.42 -7.90 12.79
N VAL A 77 6.14 -6.93 11.94
CA VAL A 77 6.15 -5.49 12.26
C VAL A 77 4.96 -5.12 13.15
N PHE A 78 3.82 -5.75 12.88
CA PHE A 78 2.56 -5.55 13.60
C PHE A 78 2.15 -6.81 14.38
N GLN A 79 1.29 -6.60 15.37
CA GLN A 79 0.54 -7.68 16.00
C GLN A 79 -0.85 -7.75 15.36
N LEU A 80 -1.13 -8.83 14.61
CA LEU A 80 -2.42 -9.01 13.96
C LEU A 80 -3.44 -9.56 14.95
N VAL A 81 -4.65 -8.98 14.92
CA VAL A 81 -5.83 -9.46 15.65
C VAL A 81 -6.79 -10.06 14.64
N GLU A 82 -7.14 -11.33 14.86
CA GLU A 82 -8.14 -12.02 14.06
C GLU A 82 -9.55 -11.59 14.46
N ARG A 83 -10.34 -11.13 13.52
CA ARG A 83 -11.74 -10.74 13.72
C ARG A 83 -12.68 -11.33 12.65
N SER A 84 -12.13 -11.89 11.58
CA SER A 84 -12.93 -12.48 10.50
C SER A 84 -13.64 -13.74 10.97
N ARG A 85 -13.08 -14.43 11.98
CA ARG A 85 -13.62 -15.63 12.61
C ARG A 85 -13.93 -15.42 14.09
N LYS A 86 -14.56 -14.30 14.39
CA LYS A 86 -14.92 -13.93 15.77
C LYS A 86 -15.78 -15.00 16.43
N ASP A 87 -16.76 -15.53 15.70
CA ASP A 87 -17.68 -16.54 16.21
C ASP A 87 -16.97 -17.83 16.63
N ASP A 88 -15.98 -18.29 15.84
CA ASP A 88 -15.14 -19.46 16.16
C ASP A 88 -14.32 -19.23 17.43
N ILE A 89 -13.77 -17.99 17.59
CA ILE A 89 -12.98 -17.60 18.75
C ILE A 89 -13.86 -17.52 20.01
N GLU A 90 -15.04 -16.94 19.91
CA GLU A 90 -16.01 -16.83 21.00
C GLU A 90 -16.52 -18.19 21.44
N LEU A 91 -16.71 -19.12 20.50
CA LEU A 91 -17.08 -20.50 20.78
C LEU A 91 -15.99 -21.22 21.58
N GLU A 92 -14.72 -21.08 21.21
CA GLU A 92 -13.57 -21.65 21.93
C GLU A 92 -13.41 -21.03 23.31
N GLN A 93 -13.59 -19.69 23.44
CA GLN A 93 -13.58 -19.02 24.73
C GLN A 93 -14.71 -19.50 25.64
N GLY A 94 -15.90 -19.73 25.08
CA GLY A 94 -17.05 -20.28 25.81
C GLY A 94 -16.79 -21.70 26.27
N PHE A 95 -16.18 -22.53 25.44
CA PHE A 95 -15.79 -23.91 25.78
C PHE A 95 -14.74 -23.90 26.90
N ALA A 96 -13.69 -23.08 26.79
CA ALA A 96 -12.64 -22.98 27.79
C ALA A 96 -13.17 -22.50 29.16
N ALA A 97 -14.15 -21.61 29.17
CA ALA A 97 -14.78 -21.11 30.41
C ALA A 97 -15.57 -22.20 31.18
N VAL A 98 -16.04 -23.23 30.49
CA VAL A 98 -16.90 -24.30 31.10
C VAL A 98 -16.12 -25.60 31.32
N ALA A 99 -15.20 -25.95 30.42
CA ALA A 99 -14.58 -27.28 30.35
C ALA A 99 -13.12 -27.33 30.79
N VAL A 100 -12.46 -26.17 30.98
CA VAL A 100 -11.03 -26.10 31.31
C VAL A 100 -10.85 -25.54 32.73
N ASP A 101 -9.77 -25.94 33.42
CA ASP A 101 -9.40 -25.42 34.73
C ASP A 101 -9.27 -23.87 34.69
N PRO A 102 -10.02 -23.12 35.51
CA PRO A 102 -9.93 -21.66 35.53
C PRO A 102 -8.53 -21.11 35.87
N ASN A 103 -7.65 -21.92 36.43
CA ASN A 103 -6.27 -21.57 36.75
C ASN A 103 -5.27 -21.91 35.62
N ASP A 104 -5.71 -22.57 34.57
CA ASP A 104 -4.84 -22.82 33.42
C ASP A 104 -4.55 -21.52 32.68
N LYS A 105 -3.28 -21.07 32.76
CA LYS A 105 -2.81 -19.86 32.10
C LYS A 105 -2.84 -19.93 30.56
N ASN A 106 -2.97 -21.12 29.99
CA ASN A 106 -3.04 -21.34 28.56
C ASN A 106 -4.48 -21.40 28.05
N ALA A 107 -5.49 -21.45 28.94
CA ALA A 107 -6.88 -21.47 28.54
C ALA A 107 -7.33 -20.15 27.93
N ALA A 108 -8.14 -20.24 26.89
CA ALA A 108 -8.78 -19.06 26.29
C ALA A 108 -9.67 -18.35 27.31
N GLN A 109 -9.53 -17.03 27.42
CA GLN A 109 -10.28 -16.25 28.42
C GLN A 109 -11.35 -15.41 27.72
N ALA A 110 -12.61 -15.62 28.08
CA ALA A 110 -13.74 -14.90 27.52
C ALA A 110 -13.63 -13.37 27.75
N GLY A 111 -13.93 -12.60 26.73
CA GLY A 111 -13.94 -11.14 26.76
C GLY A 111 -12.56 -10.46 26.76
N LYS A 112 -11.46 -11.21 26.68
CA LYS A 112 -10.09 -10.67 26.60
C LYS A 112 -9.52 -10.60 25.19
N MET A 113 -10.32 -10.14 24.23
CA MET A 113 -9.81 -9.88 22.88
C MET A 113 -9.02 -8.57 22.86
N ALA A 114 -7.82 -8.61 22.29
CA ALA A 114 -7.00 -7.41 22.11
C ALA A 114 -7.70 -6.39 21.20
N GLY A 115 -7.65 -5.10 21.56
CA GLY A 115 -8.06 -4.01 20.68
C GLY A 115 -7.07 -3.83 19.56
N ALA A 116 -7.54 -3.53 18.36
CA ALA A 116 -6.67 -3.10 17.27
C ALA A 116 -6.50 -1.57 17.32
N ARG A 117 -5.28 -1.07 17.16
CA ARG A 117 -5.00 0.36 17.03
C ARG A 117 -5.30 0.87 15.63
N PHE A 118 -5.01 0.08 14.62
CA PHE A 118 -5.31 0.41 13.24
C PHE A 118 -6.17 -0.67 12.59
N ALA A 119 -7.11 -0.24 11.74
CA ALA A 119 -7.84 -1.11 10.83
C ALA A 119 -7.32 -0.90 9.41
N PHE A 120 -6.90 -1.97 8.76
CA PHE A 120 -6.52 -1.99 7.35
C PHE A 120 -7.69 -2.52 6.55
N LEU A 121 -8.19 -1.69 5.64
CA LEU A 121 -9.38 -1.96 4.85
C LEU A 121 -8.98 -2.08 3.37
N PRO A 122 -8.60 -3.28 2.90
CA PRO A 122 -8.21 -3.49 1.52
C PRO A 122 -9.42 -3.45 0.58
N GLN A 123 -9.22 -2.87 -0.61
CA GLN A 123 -10.23 -2.77 -1.65
C GLN A 123 -9.61 -2.98 -3.02
N VAL A 124 -10.27 -3.77 -3.87
CA VAL A 124 -9.98 -3.87 -5.31
C VAL A 124 -10.79 -2.80 -6.03
N ASP A 125 -10.11 -1.90 -6.72
CA ASP A 125 -10.67 -0.76 -7.45
C ASP A 125 -10.49 -0.88 -8.97
N GLY A 126 -9.73 -1.88 -9.44
CA GLY A 126 -9.57 -2.20 -10.86
C GLY A 126 -9.28 -3.69 -11.10
N PHE A 127 -9.94 -4.27 -12.11
CA PHE A 127 -9.72 -5.64 -12.55
C PHE A 127 -9.99 -5.76 -14.04
N GLU A 128 -9.04 -6.31 -14.78
CA GLU A 128 -9.22 -6.68 -16.18
C GLU A 128 -8.47 -7.98 -16.48
N ASP A 129 -9.16 -8.90 -17.13
CA ASP A 129 -8.63 -10.19 -17.59
C ASP A 129 -8.98 -10.35 -19.06
N LYS A 130 -7.97 -10.15 -19.93
CA LYS A 130 -8.07 -10.33 -21.38
C LYS A 130 -7.24 -11.53 -21.78
N ALA A 131 -7.84 -12.44 -22.54
CA ALA A 131 -7.19 -13.61 -23.08
C ALA A 131 -7.45 -13.66 -24.60
N ASP A 132 -6.37 -13.66 -25.37
CA ASP A 132 -6.39 -13.79 -26.82
C ASP A 132 -5.77 -15.13 -27.21
N VAL A 133 -6.55 -15.96 -27.91
CA VAL A 133 -6.13 -17.27 -28.40
C VAL A 133 -6.00 -17.19 -29.91
N THR A 134 -4.83 -17.55 -30.44
CA THR A 134 -4.56 -17.63 -31.86
C THR A 134 -4.33 -19.08 -32.25
N GLU A 135 -5.17 -19.60 -33.15
CA GLU A 135 -5.02 -20.97 -33.68
C GLU A 135 -4.32 -20.94 -35.05
N PHE A 136 -3.33 -21.81 -35.18
CA PHE A 136 -2.55 -21.98 -36.43
C PHE A 136 -3.03 -23.23 -37.18
N GLN A 137 -3.93 -23.05 -38.11
CA GLN A 137 -4.54 -24.14 -38.89
C GLN A 137 -3.51 -25.06 -39.59
N ALA A 138 -2.39 -24.48 -40.05
CA ALA A 138 -1.34 -25.24 -40.73
C ALA A 138 -0.64 -26.28 -39.84
N THR A 139 -0.59 -26.05 -38.53
CA THR A 139 0.12 -26.90 -37.57
C THR A 139 -0.83 -27.58 -36.58
N GLY A 140 -2.11 -27.20 -36.56
CA GLY A 140 -3.06 -27.63 -35.54
C GLY A 140 -2.67 -27.21 -34.09
N ARG A 141 -1.88 -26.16 -33.98
CA ARG A 141 -1.41 -25.61 -32.71
C ARG A 141 -2.07 -24.27 -32.41
N ALA A 142 -1.96 -23.85 -31.14
CA ALA A 142 -2.46 -22.56 -30.69
C ALA A 142 -1.43 -21.84 -29.82
N SER A 143 -1.59 -20.53 -29.72
CA SER A 143 -0.94 -19.69 -28.71
C SER A 143 -1.99 -18.95 -27.89
N LEU A 144 -1.71 -18.74 -26.61
CA LEU A 144 -2.49 -17.91 -25.69
C LEU A 144 -1.63 -16.73 -25.25
N SER A 145 -2.19 -15.54 -25.34
CA SER A 145 -1.66 -14.35 -24.66
C SER A 145 -2.75 -13.83 -23.71
N ARG A 146 -2.53 -13.92 -22.41
CA ARG A 146 -3.47 -13.47 -21.38
C ARG A 146 -2.88 -12.33 -20.59
N LYS A 147 -3.53 -11.19 -20.61
CA LYS A 147 -3.15 -9.99 -19.85
C LYS A 147 -4.10 -9.81 -18.68
N LEU A 148 -3.52 -9.82 -17.47
CA LEU A 148 -4.25 -9.59 -16.22
C LEU A 148 -3.78 -8.27 -15.61
N PHE A 149 -4.73 -7.33 -15.41
CA PHE A 149 -4.53 -6.06 -14.71
C PHE A 149 -5.34 -6.05 -13.43
N VAL A 150 -4.71 -5.62 -12.33
CA VAL A 150 -5.38 -5.46 -11.03
C VAL A 150 -4.89 -4.19 -10.36
N SER A 151 -5.82 -3.43 -9.82
CA SER A 151 -5.56 -2.27 -8.95
C SER A 151 -6.20 -2.52 -7.59
N ALA A 152 -5.46 -2.26 -6.52
CA ALA A 152 -5.96 -2.39 -5.16
C ALA A 152 -5.38 -1.32 -4.25
N THR A 153 -6.20 -0.85 -3.32
CA THR A 153 -5.90 0.21 -2.35
C THR A 153 -6.13 -0.32 -0.92
N VAL A 154 -5.34 0.12 0.05
CA VAL A 154 -5.56 -0.18 1.47
C VAL A 154 -5.83 1.11 2.22
N GLN A 155 -7.06 1.32 2.67
CA GLN A 155 -7.39 2.41 3.57
C GLN A 155 -6.95 2.05 4.99
N ILE A 156 -6.29 2.97 5.67
CA ILE A 156 -5.80 2.78 7.04
C ILE A 156 -6.59 3.72 7.96
N VAL A 157 -7.32 3.14 8.92
CA VAL A 157 -8.12 3.88 9.88
C VAL A 157 -7.50 3.75 11.27
N ASP A 158 -7.25 4.86 11.94
CA ASP A 158 -6.97 4.87 13.38
C ASP A 158 -8.28 4.58 14.13
N THR A 159 -8.35 3.44 14.80
CA THR A 159 -9.58 2.97 15.44
C THR A 159 -9.92 3.77 16.72
N THR A 160 -8.95 4.47 17.29
CA THR A 160 -9.15 5.31 18.49
C THR A 160 -9.91 6.58 18.11
N THR A 161 -9.53 7.20 17.00
CA THR A 161 -10.10 8.47 16.54
C THR A 161 -11.15 8.30 15.46
N GLY A 162 -11.23 7.13 14.82
CA GLY A 162 -12.06 6.88 13.64
C GLY A 162 -11.58 7.60 12.38
N LYS A 163 -10.42 8.25 12.43
CA LYS A 163 -9.89 9.03 11.31
C LYS A 163 -9.18 8.13 10.30
N LEU A 164 -9.42 8.39 9.02
CA LEU A 164 -8.63 7.83 7.93
C LEU A 164 -7.26 8.49 7.92
N LEU A 165 -6.19 7.70 7.82
CA LEU A 165 -4.87 8.26 7.62
C LEU A 165 -4.78 8.85 6.20
N PRO A 166 -4.11 10.00 6.04
CA PRO A 166 -3.78 10.50 4.71
C PRO A 166 -2.86 9.48 4.02
N ASP A 167 -2.88 9.45 2.70
CA ASP A 167 -2.07 8.56 1.88
C ASP A 167 -2.39 7.06 2.06
N SER A 168 -3.46 6.62 1.43
CA SER A 168 -3.80 5.18 1.35
C SER A 168 -2.86 4.49 0.35
N PRO A 169 -2.09 3.45 0.74
CA PRO A 169 -1.29 2.67 -0.19
C PRO A 169 -2.14 2.10 -1.33
N SER A 170 -1.72 2.37 -2.56
CA SER A 170 -2.40 1.88 -3.76
C SER A 170 -1.38 1.30 -4.74
N ILE A 171 -1.68 0.13 -5.28
CA ILE A 171 -0.81 -0.58 -6.21
C ILE A 171 -1.60 -1.07 -7.41
N GLN A 172 -1.01 -0.90 -8.57
CA GLN A 172 -1.46 -1.45 -9.83
C GLN A 172 -0.43 -2.46 -10.35
N LEU A 173 -0.89 -3.61 -10.75
CA LEU A 173 -0.06 -4.64 -11.37
C LEU A 173 -0.67 -5.11 -12.68
N THR A 174 0.18 -5.24 -13.68
CA THR A 174 -0.16 -5.91 -14.94
C THR A 174 0.79 -7.08 -15.13
N LYS A 175 0.25 -8.24 -15.45
CA LYS A 175 1.03 -9.43 -15.84
C LYS A 175 0.51 -10.02 -17.13
N ILE A 176 1.40 -10.63 -17.89
CA ILE A 176 1.09 -11.33 -19.12
C ILE A 176 1.51 -12.80 -18.94
N GLU A 177 0.59 -13.71 -19.29
CA GLU A 177 0.83 -15.15 -19.39
C GLU A 177 0.84 -15.50 -20.88
N GLU A 178 1.91 -16.11 -21.34
CA GLU A 178 2.06 -16.52 -22.74
C GLU A 178 2.28 -18.04 -22.80
N LEU A 179 1.46 -18.70 -23.60
CA LEU A 179 1.62 -20.12 -23.93
C LEU A 179 1.75 -20.23 -25.43
N GLU A 180 2.84 -20.82 -25.88
CA GLU A 180 3.13 -21.00 -27.31
C GLU A 180 3.13 -22.48 -27.68
N ASN A 181 2.71 -22.77 -28.91
CA ASN A 181 2.80 -24.10 -29.50
C ASN A 181 2.10 -25.19 -28.68
N VAL A 182 0.99 -24.86 -28.06
CA VAL A 182 0.13 -25.79 -27.29
C VAL A 182 -1.00 -26.34 -28.16
N ARG A 183 -1.72 -27.36 -27.69
CA ARG A 183 -2.96 -27.76 -28.35
C ARG A 183 -4.04 -26.71 -28.10
N PRO A 184 -5.01 -26.51 -28.99
CA PRO A 184 -6.10 -25.54 -28.77
C PRO A 184 -6.85 -25.77 -27.44
N SER A 185 -7.01 -27.02 -27.00
CA SER A 185 -7.63 -27.36 -25.72
C SER A 185 -6.78 -27.02 -24.49
N GLU A 186 -5.48 -26.80 -24.67
CA GLU A 186 -4.51 -26.44 -23.63
C GLU A 186 -4.25 -24.93 -23.60
N ALA A 187 -4.73 -24.17 -24.61
CA ALA A 187 -4.62 -22.71 -24.66
C ALA A 187 -5.65 -22.05 -23.72
N VAL A 188 -5.61 -22.44 -22.47
CA VAL A 188 -6.50 -21.92 -21.42
C VAL A 188 -5.63 -21.27 -20.32
N GLY A 189 -5.99 -20.06 -19.94
CA GLY A 189 -5.27 -19.35 -18.88
C GLY A 189 -5.35 -20.10 -17.53
N SER A 190 -4.23 -20.13 -16.81
CA SER A 190 -4.13 -20.89 -15.57
C SER A 190 -4.69 -20.14 -14.35
N ASP A 191 -5.28 -20.86 -13.41
CA ASP A 191 -5.66 -20.32 -12.09
C ASP A 191 -4.43 -19.92 -11.28
N GLU A 192 -3.31 -20.64 -11.48
CA GLU A 192 -2.04 -20.35 -10.82
C GLU A 192 -1.55 -18.95 -11.13
N PHE A 193 -1.73 -18.49 -12.35
CA PHE A 193 -1.35 -17.13 -12.77
C PHE A 193 -2.04 -16.04 -11.93
N ILE A 194 -3.35 -16.22 -11.64
CA ILE A 194 -4.11 -15.33 -10.76
C ILE A 194 -3.56 -15.33 -9.34
N VAL A 195 -3.24 -16.52 -8.82
CA VAL A 195 -2.70 -16.68 -7.45
C VAL A 195 -1.31 -16.06 -7.32
N LEU A 196 -0.45 -16.20 -8.33
CA LEU A 196 0.87 -15.59 -8.36
C LEU A 196 0.78 -14.06 -8.41
N LEU A 197 -0.13 -13.51 -9.21
CA LEU A 197 -0.38 -12.06 -9.23
C LEU A 197 -0.87 -11.56 -7.87
N ALA A 198 -1.84 -12.25 -7.27
CA ALA A 198 -2.35 -11.92 -5.94
C ALA A 198 -1.26 -11.92 -4.86
N LYS A 199 -0.35 -12.91 -4.91
CA LYS A 199 0.80 -13.00 -3.99
C LYS A 199 1.76 -11.82 -4.16
N GLU A 200 2.08 -11.45 -5.38
CA GLU A 200 2.95 -10.31 -5.64
C GLU A 200 2.31 -8.99 -5.20
N MET A 201 1.03 -8.81 -5.50
CA MET A 201 0.27 -7.63 -5.07
C MET A 201 0.19 -7.55 -3.55
N ALA A 202 -0.12 -8.64 -2.86
CA ALA A 202 -0.16 -8.70 -1.41
C ALA A 202 1.19 -8.33 -0.78
N LYS A 203 2.29 -8.81 -1.36
CA LYS A 203 3.65 -8.47 -0.91
C LYS A 203 3.92 -6.97 -1.05
N LYS A 204 3.62 -6.38 -2.21
CA LYS A 204 3.84 -4.95 -2.46
C LYS A 204 2.95 -4.08 -1.57
N LEU A 205 1.65 -4.39 -1.46
CA LEU A 205 0.74 -3.67 -0.56
C LEU A 205 1.20 -3.72 0.89
N SER A 206 1.65 -4.87 1.39
CA SER A 206 2.15 -4.98 2.77
C SER A 206 3.43 -4.17 2.99
N GLN A 207 4.33 -4.13 2.01
CA GLN A 207 5.55 -3.30 2.05
C GLN A 207 5.21 -1.80 2.10
N ASP A 208 4.25 -1.33 1.29
CA ASP A 208 3.83 0.07 1.28
C ASP A 208 3.14 0.48 2.58
N VAL A 209 2.25 -0.37 3.12
CA VAL A 209 1.62 -0.17 4.44
C VAL A 209 2.69 -0.03 5.55
N ILE A 210 3.69 -0.91 5.55
CA ILE A 210 4.78 -0.87 6.54
C ILE A 210 5.62 0.39 6.34
N SER A 211 5.95 0.72 5.11
CA SER A 211 6.75 1.92 4.76
C SER A 211 6.08 3.20 5.24
N GLN A 212 4.76 3.24 5.23
CA GLN A 212 3.98 4.39 5.66
C GLN A 212 3.88 4.48 7.18
N LEU A 213 3.46 3.41 7.86
CA LEU A 213 3.22 3.41 9.30
C LEU A 213 4.50 3.25 10.13
N ARG A 214 5.40 2.42 9.67
CA ARG A 214 6.63 2.04 10.38
C ARG A 214 7.82 2.05 9.43
N PRO A 215 8.17 3.21 8.85
CA PRO A 215 9.29 3.30 7.91
C PRO A 215 10.59 2.82 8.55
N ALA A 216 11.47 2.27 7.73
CA ALA A 216 12.81 1.93 8.16
C ALA A 216 13.56 3.21 8.56
N LYS A 217 14.37 3.13 9.62
CA LYS A 217 15.18 4.25 10.13
C LYS A 217 16.64 3.89 10.20
N VAL A 218 17.47 4.83 9.79
CA VAL A 218 18.93 4.71 9.95
C VAL A 218 19.28 4.66 11.43
N LEU A 219 20.00 3.61 11.83
CA LEU A 219 20.50 3.41 13.18
C LEU A 219 21.92 3.95 13.36
N SER A 220 22.78 3.71 12.36
CA SER A 220 24.16 4.21 12.34
C SER A 220 24.66 4.41 10.92
N VAL A 221 25.63 5.32 10.80
CA VAL A 221 26.38 5.57 9.57
C VAL A 221 27.86 5.43 9.91
N THR A 222 28.59 4.65 9.14
CA THR A 222 30.03 4.43 9.31
C THR A 222 30.71 4.51 7.96
N GLY A 223 31.37 5.63 7.67
CA GLY A 223 31.91 5.91 6.35
C GLY A 223 30.77 5.88 5.30
N ARG A 224 30.90 5.03 4.30
CA ARG A 224 29.85 4.84 3.26
C ARG A 224 28.85 3.72 3.58
N GLN A 225 28.87 3.16 4.78
CA GLN A 225 27.94 2.11 5.18
C GLN A 225 26.86 2.66 6.11
N VAL A 226 25.63 2.36 5.78
CA VAL A 226 24.43 2.70 6.56
C VAL A 226 23.82 1.42 7.10
N MET A 227 23.48 1.40 8.38
CA MET A 227 22.69 0.35 9.01
C MET A 227 21.30 0.89 9.36
N PHE A 228 20.22 0.14 9.04
CA PHE A 228 18.86 0.52 9.37
C PHE A 228 18.05 -0.63 9.99
N ASN A 229 16.99 -0.28 10.73
CA ASN A 229 16.22 -1.15 11.62
C ASN A 229 15.16 -2.00 10.93
N ARG A 230 15.37 -2.39 9.69
CA ARG A 230 14.48 -3.30 8.94
C ARG A 230 15.35 -4.24 8.12
N GLY A 231 14.90 -5.47 7.99
CA GLY A 231 15.61 -6.51 7.26
C GLY A 231 14.67 -7.27 6.30
N SER A 232 14.98 -8.54 6.09
CA SER A 232 14.21 -9.41 5.19
C SER A 232 12.75 -9.58 5.62
N GLU A 233 12.43 -9.45 6.91
CA GLU A 233 11.05 -9.47 7.40
C GLU A 233 10.20 -8.33 6.85
N ALA A 234 10.79 -7.15 6.60
CA ALA A 234 10.11 -6.01 6.00
C ALA A 234 10.14 -6.02 4.47
N GLY A 235 10.61 -7.12 3.87
CA GLY A 235 10.63 -7.32 2.42
C GLY A 235 11.84 -6.74 1.70
N PHE A 236 12.85 -6.24 2.42
CA PHE A 236 14.12 -5.84 1.80
C PHE A 236 14.88 -7.07 1.31
N THR A 237 15.60 -6.92 0.21
CA THR A 237 16.49 -7.94 -0.36
C THR A 237 17.87 -7.37 -0.65
N LYS A 238 18.89 -8.25 -0.70
CA LYS A 238 20.24 -7.84 -1.09
C LYS A 238 20.24 -7.35 -2.53
N GLY A 239 20.85 -6.19 -2.78
CA GLY A 239 20.90 -5.55 -4.07
C GLY A 239 19.79 -4.51 -4.29
N ASP A 240 18.78 -4.42 -3.41
CA ASP A 240 17.76 -3.38 -3.51
C ASP A 240 18.38 -1.99 -3.37
N LEU A 241 17.94 -1.08 -4.23
CA LEU A 241 18.21 0.35 -4.12
C LEU A 241 17.21 0.98 -3.17
N VAL A 242 17.71 1.73 -2.19
CA VAL A 242 16.91 2.47 -1.22
C VAL A 242 17.26 3.94 -1.27
N GLU A 243 16.27 4.76 -1.00
CA GLU A 243 16.40 6.20 -0.89
C GLU A 243 16.28 6.61 0.57
N ILE A 244 17.12 7.56 0.99
CA ILE A 244 17.26 7.97 2.39
C ILE A 244 16.81 9.42 2.49
N TYR A 245 15.91 9.70 3.44
CA TYR A 245 15.29 10.99 3.66
C TYR A 245 15.59 11.51 5.06
N ALA A 246 16.04 12.75 5.16
CA ALA A 246 16.03 13.50 6.42
C ALA A 246 14.60 13.94 6.73
N VAL A 247 14.18 13.76 7.98
CA VAL A 247 12.85 14.17 8.44
C VAL A 247 12.97 15.47 9.21
N GLN A 248 12.27 16.50 8.76
CA GLN A 248 12.17 17.79 9.41
C GLN A 248 10.70 18.03 9.79
N ASN A 249 10.47 18.41 11.03
CA ASN A 249 9.16 18.86 11.47
C ASN A 249 9.15 20.41 11.40
N VAL A 250 8.38 20.95 10.47
CA VAL A 250 8.23 22.39 10.28
C VAL A 250 6.88 22.78 10.90
N LYS A 251 6.93 23.66 11.90
CA LYS A 251 5.72 24.22 12.50
C LYS A 251 5.31 25.46 11.70
N ASP A 252 4.08 25.47 11.23
CA ASP A 252 3.46 26.67 10.69
C ASP A 252 3.14 27.63 11.85
N GLU A 253 3.66 28.84 11.78
CA GLU A 253 3.49 29.83 12.84
C GLU A 253 2.06 30.39 12.89
N ASP A 254 1.36 30.42 11.77
CA ASP A 254 0.01 30.98 11.67
C ASP A 254 -1.07 30.00 12.13
N SER A 255 -1.00 28.75 11.68
CA SER A 255 -1.98 27.71 12.05
C SER A 255 -1.60 26.91 13.30
N GLY A 256 -0.31 26.94 13.68
CA GLY A 256 0.24 26.09 14.75
C GLY A 256 0.38 24.62 14.36
N GLU A 257 0.05 24.26 13.13
CA GLU A 257 0.18 22.91 12.61
C GLU A 257 1.64 22.52 12.40
N VAL A 258 1.95 21.24 12.62
CA VAL A 258 3.29 20.70 12.39
C VAL A 258 3.27 19.85 11.14
N PHE A 259 3.98 20.30 10.12
CA PHE A 259 4.17 19.60 8.87
C PHE A 259 5.45 18.75 8.94
N ARG A 260 5.32 17.48 8.57
CA ARG A 260 6.46 16.58 8.42
C ARG A 260 6.98 16.69 6.99
N ASN A 261 8.17 17.24 6.84
CA ASN A 261 8.87 17.35 5.56
C ASN A 261 9.95 16.23 5.47
N GLU A 262 9.96 15.48 4.38
CA GLU A 262 10.97 14.46 4.07
C GLU A 262 11.83 14.95 2.91
N VAL A 263 13.09 15.24 3.19
CA VAL A 263 14.05 15.74 2.19
C VAL A 263 15.00 14.60 1.79
N PRO A 264 15.13 14.24 0.50
CA PRO A 264 16.05 13.21 0.05
C PRO A 264 17.50 13.65 0.33
N VAL A 265 18.27 12.81 1.03
CA VAL A 265 19.66 13.10 1.42
C VAL A 265 20.65 12.10 0.84
N GLY A 266 20.21 11.08 0.13
CA GLY A 266 21.07 10.14 -0.56
C GLY A 266 20.37 8.84 -0.92
N GLN A 267 21.12 7.99 -1.62
CA GLN A 267 20.70 6.64 -2.01
C GLN A 267 21.72 5.62 -1.53
N ALA A 268 21.28 4.39 -1.30
CA ALA A 268 22.15 3.30 -0.92
C ALA A 268 21.70 1.96 -1.50
N VAL A 269 22.65 1.06 -1.76
CA VAL A 269 22.37 -0.30 -2.22
C VAL A 269 22.59 -1.28 -1.07
N ILE A 270 21.61 -2.14 -0.82
CA ILE A 270 21.67 -3.14 0.26
C ILE A 270 22.77 -4.15 -0.04
N SER A 271 23.82 -4.13 0.78
CA SER A 271 24.98 -5.01 0.67
C SER A 271 24.83 -6.30 1.49
N ARG A 272 24.23 -6.18 2.69
CA ARG A 272 23.96 -7.31 3.59
C ARG A 272 22.61 -7.14 4.25
N ILE A 273 21.93 -8.25 4.45
CA ILE A 273 20.63 -8.28 5.08
C ILE A 273 20.57 -9.36 6.15
N ASP A 274 20.06 -8.97 7.32
CA ASP A 274 19.69 -9.86 8.41
C ASP A 274 18.15 -9.89 8.51
N LYS A 275 17.60 -10.60 9.47
CA LYS A 275 16.15 -10.75 9.63
C LYS A 275 15.44 -9.41 9.95
N SER A 276 16.01 -8.62 10.89
CA SER A 276 15.43 -7.38 11.42
C SER A 276 16.23 -6.12 11.12
N GLN A 277 17.36 -6.24 10.44
CA GLN A 277 18.23 -5.12 10.11
C GLN A 277 18.91 -5.33 8.77
N SER A 278 19.32 -4.24 8.14
CA SER A 278 20.03 -4.26 6.87
C SER A 278 21.19 -3.30 6.88
N TYR A 279 22.19 -3.62 6.07
CA TYR A 279 23.37 -2.81 5.81
C TYR A 279 23.38 -2.45 4.34
N ALA A 280 23.51 -1.17 4.05
CA ALA A 280 23.57 -0.67 2.70
C ALA A 280 24.81 0.19 2.49
N THR A 281 25.33 0.20 1.28
CA THR A 281 26.45 1.05 0.87
C THR A 281 25.88 2.27 0.13
N ILE A 282 26.24 3.47 0.59
CA ILE A 282 25.82 4.73 -0.03
C ILE A 282 26.27 4.75 -1.49
N SER A 283 25.32 5.01 -2.38
CA SER A 283 25.52 5.14 -3.83
C SER A 283 25.37 6.61 -4.20
N GLY A 284 26.39 7.19 -4.82
CA GLY A 284 26.40 8.63 -5.15
C GLY A 284 26.80 9.53 -3.97
N ASP A 285 26.22 10.72 -3.96
CA ASP A 285 26.54 11.76 -2.98
C ASP A 285 25.79 11.53 -1.65
N ASP A 286 26.47 11.85 -0.56
CA ASP A 286 25.90 11.91 0.79
C ASP A 286 25.63 13.37 1.13
N MET A 287 24.35 13.75 1.10
CA MET A 287 23.89 15.10 1.43
C MET A 287 23.49 15.24 2.91
N GLY A 288 24.05 14.43 3.79
CA GLY A 288 23.82 14.50 5.23
C GLY A 288 23.01 13.33 5.80
N ILE A 289 23.33 12.12 5.39
CA ILE A 289 22.72 10.91 5.95
C ILE A 289 23.14 10.77 7.41
N THR A 290 22.19 10.81 8.33
CA THR A 290 22.42 10.71 9.76
C THR A 290 21.48 9.69 10.42
N LYS A 291 21.77 9.35 11.68
CA LYS A 291 20.88 8.55 12.51
C LYS A 291 19.48 9.19 12.58
N GLY A 292 18.44 8.39 12.37
CA GLY A 292 17.04 8.83 12.39
C GLY A 292 16.47 9.16 11.01
N CYS A 293 17.29 9.29 9.97
CA CYS A 293 16.81 9.39 8.58
C CYS A 293 15.94 8.20 8.24
N VAL A 294 14.91 8.44 7.43
CA VAL A 294 13.96 7.42 6.97
C VAL A 294 14.50 6.77 5.69
N VAL A 295 14.35 5.46 5.60
CA VAL A 295 14.75 4.66 4.43
C VAL A 295 13.51 4.15 3.72
N ARG A 296 13.41 4.39 2.42
CA ARG A 296 12.31 3.96 1.56
C ARG A 296 12.83 3.17 0.36
N PHE A 297 12.01 2.28 -0.15
CA PHE A 297 12.31 1.63 -1.44
C PHE A 297 12.30 2.68 -2.56
N VAL A 298 13.26 2.62 -3.46
CA VAL A 298 13.16 3.38 -4.71
C VAL A 298 12.08 2.73 -5.57
N LYS A 299 11.02 3.46 -5.83
CA LYS A 299 10.05 3.06 -6.85
C LYS A 299 10.76 3.12 -8.20
N THR A 300 11.17 1.96 -8.73
CA THR A 300 11.83 1.86 -10.04
C THR A 300 10.93 2.45 -11.13
N ALA A 301 11.53 3.00 -12.20
CA ALA A 301 10.78 3.59 -13.31
C ALA A 301 9.73 2.63 -13.91
N ALA A 302 9.96 1.31 -13.85
CA ALA A 302 8.96 0.29 -14.21
C ALA A 302 7.72 0.30 -13.28
N SER A 303 7.89 0.64 -12.01
CA SER A 303 6.78 0.83 -11.06
C SER A 303 6.06 2.17 -11.29
N ARG A 304 6.78 3.22 -11.71
CA ARG A 304 6.18 4.50 -12.11
C ARG A 304 5.46 4.42 -13.46
N ALA A 305 5.95 3.60 -14.39
CA ALA A 305 5.31 3.39 -15.69
C ALA A 305 3.98 2.60 -15.57
N SER A 306 3.82 1.79 -14.50
CA SER A 306 2.54 1.14 -14.20
C SER A 306 1.55 2.05 -13.45
N GLU A 307 2.02 3.18 -12.89
CA GLU A 307 1.20 4.26 -12.31
C GLU A 307 0.87 5.36 -13.34
N ALA A 308 1.54 5.38 -14.51
CA ALA A 308 1.26 6.34 -15.57
C ALA A 308 -0.06 5.98 -16.28
N GLU A 309 -0.83 7.03 -16.59
CA GLU A 309 -2.09 7.00 -17.35
C GLU A 309 -2.08 5.97 -18.50
N PRO A 310 -3.22 5.30 -18.73
CA PRO A 310 -3.34 4.45 -19.92
C PRO A 310 -3.02 5.29 -21.17
N PRO A 311 -2.30 4.72 -22.15
CA PRO A 311 -1.99 5.46 -23.36
C PRO A 311 -3.29 5.99 -23.98
N PRO A 312 -3.29 7.22 -24.50
CA PRO A 312 -4.48 7.80 -25.13
C PRO A 312 -5.01 6.85 -26.19
N ASP A 313 -6.33 6.65 -26.15
CA ASP A 313 -7.04 5.80 -27.11
C ASP A 313 -6.79 6.31 -28.53
N THR A 314 -5.91 5.64 -29.25
CA THR A 314 -5.57 5.96 -30.64
C THR A 314 -6.61 5.45 -31.65
N THR A 315 -7.78 5.01 -31.20
CA THR A 315 -8.90 4.61 -32.04
C THR A 315 -9.88 5.75 -32.32
N LYS A 316 -9.38 6.95 -32.62
CA LYS A 316 -10.19 7.90 -33.38
C LYS A 316 -10.02 7.57 -34.86
N PRO A 317 -11.09 7.24 -35.58
CA PRO A 317 -10.99 7.07 -37.03
C PRO A 317 -10.54 8.40 -37.64
N ASP A 318 -9.45 8.35 -38.37
CA ASP A 318 -8.98 9.42 -39.23
C ASP A 318 -10.02 9.63 -40.34
N PHE A 319 -10.85 10.62 -40.21
CA PHE A 319 -11.65 11.12 -41.32
C PHE A 319 -10.71 11.92 -42.22
N GLY A 320 -10.11 11.21 -43.15
CA GLY A 320 -9.27 11.79 -44.19
C GLY A 320 -9.91 13.04 -44.80
N ALA A 321 -9.19 14.14 -44.65
CA ALA A 321 -9.45 15.36 -45.40
C ALA A 321 -9.35 15.06 -46.91
N LYS A 322 -10.45 15.07 -47.62
CA LYS A 322 -10.46 15.19 -49.06
C LYS A 322 -10.17 16.63 -49.42
N ASP A 323 -9.07 16.82 -50.09
CA ASP A 323 -8.79 18.03 -50.83
C ASP A 323 -9.90 18.28 -51.87
N ASP A 324 -10.63 19.40 -51.69
CA ASP A 324 -11.37 20.01 -52.77
C ASP A 324 -10.97 21.47 -52.90
N ALA A 325 -10.29 21.69 -54.01
CA ALA A 325 -9.91 22.99 -54.50
C ALA A 325 -11.13 23.74 -55.05
N GLY A 326 -11.23 25.01 -54.69
CA GLY A 326 -11.82 26.04 -55.51
C GLY A 326 -13.30 26.31 -55.38
N MET A 327 -13.66 27.44 -54.76
CA MET A 327 -14.40 28.51 -55.40
C MET A 327 -14.73 29.66 -54.40
N SER A 328 -14.38 30.86 -54.78
CA SER A 328 -14.68 32.15 -54.13
C SER A 328 -16.11 32.66 -54.48
N PRO A 329 -16.51 33.88 -54.08
CA PRO A 329 -17.30 34.15 -52.88
C PRO A 329 -18.69 34.72 -53.23
N GLY A 330 -19.62 34.76 -52.31
CA GLY A 330 -20.88 35.49 -52.51
C GLY A 330 -21.83 35.46 -51.32
N SER A 331 -22.06 36.68 -50.82
CA SER A 331 -23.25 37.22 -50.15
C SER A 331 -23.74 36.72 -48.78
N SER A 332 -23.58 37.61 -47.84
CA SER A 332 -24.53 38.10 -46.83
C SER A 332 -25.78 37.26 -46.53
N GLU A 333 -25.94 36.87 -45.26
CA GLU A 333 -27.25 36.99 -44.58
C GLU A 333 -27.08 37.01 -43.05
N LYS A 334 -28.03 37.69 -42.38
CA LYS A 334 -28.08 38.23 -41.01
C LYS A 334 -28.32 37.16 -39.94
N PRO A 335 -27.98 37.47 -38.67
CA PRO A 335 -28.22 36.53 -37.56
C PRO A 335 -29.67 36.52 -37.07
N LEU A 336 -30.22 35.32 -36.83
CA LEU A 336 -31.50 35.08 -36.18
C LEU A 336 -31.36 35.22 -34.65
N LYS A 337 -32.23 36.10 -34.09
CA LYS A 337 -32.45 36.26 -32.66
C LYS A 337 -33.35 35.15 -32.13
N TRP A 338 -32.94 34.55 -31.02
CA TRP A 338 -33.76 33.68 -30.21
C TRP A 338 -34.55 34.54 -29.20
N LYS A 339 -35.86 34.25 -29.10
CA LYS A 339 -36.71 34.68 -28.00
C LYS A 339 -36.64 33.71 -26.86
#